data_e71d20e3905ae93224ca6d5727b05dc8
#
_entry.id   e71d20e3905ae93224ca6d5727b05dc8
#
_cell.length_a   1.000
_cell.length_b   1.000
_cell.length_c   1.000
_cell.angle_alpha   90.00
_cell.angle_beta   90.00
_cell.angle_gamma   90.00
#
_symmetry.space_group_name_H-M   'P 1'
#
loop_
_entity.id
_entity.type
_entity.pdbx_description
1 polymer ?
#
loop_
_entity_poly.entity_id
_entity_poly.type
_entity_poly.pdbx_seq_one_letter_code
_entity_poly.pdbx_strand_id
1 'polypeptide(L)'
;MAPRTLTGLRRALLAGTIPALAVVVSATLAPAPAHADPSLGALAQQVEQQGRELDVVMEQYNQVNVQLTRTQKQLADVSAKIPSLTAQVDGAAATVDTLANHAYRGSQLSGLGAVLSAGSPADLIDRLDTMDVLARSQQRDITALTAARGRLQDEKARLAGLVQAQSAQQVDLAARKTRIETQIASLKKQQDELQRKQDAAAAQAAAQAAAQAAAAAKAKQPQPPASAPARKPTPGPAPPPVSGKVGAVLAYAYAQLGKPYVFGAAGPQAFDCSGIVMMAWRQAGVHFEHSSYIMMNEQTVHIPVSQMRPGDLVFFYGGGHVGLFVGNGNVLHAPHTGTVVQISPLSWMGSITAVGRPRGT
;
A
#
# COMPACT_ATOMS: atom_id res chain seq x y z
N MET A 1 19.76 57.30 -12.81
CA MET A 1 19.54 56.08 -13.61
C MET A 1 19.70 54.90 -12.67
N ALA A 2 18.59 54.28 -12.30
CA ALA A 2 18.56 53.19 -11.32
C ALA A 2 18.66 51.81 -12.03
N PRO A 3 19.35 50.80 -11.43
CA PRO A 3 19.42 49.47 -12.04
C PRO A 3 18.15 48.66 -11.71
N ARG A 4 17.64 48.02 -12.75
CA ARG A 4 16.52 47.08 -12.68
C ARG A 4 16.95 45.78 -11.99
N THR A 5 16.25 45.42 -10.93
CA THR A 5 16.35 44.12 -10.22
C THR A 5 15.66 43.04 -11.06
N LEU A 6 16.40 41.99 -11.42
CA LEU A 6 15.91 40.76 -12.01
C LEU A 6 15.32 39.89 -10.88
N THR A 7 14.01 39.72 -10.91
CA THR A 7 13.27 38.85 -10.03
C THR A 7 13.43 37.41 -10.54
N GLY A 8 14.23 36.59 -9.82
CA GLY A 8 14.39 35.17 -10.09
C GLY A 8 13.14 34.38 -9.70
N LEU A 9 12.54 33.68 -10.64
CA LEU A 9 11.48 32.69 -10.43
C LEU A 9 12.06 31.49 -9.68
N ARG A 10 11.83 31.44 -8.37
CA ARG A 10 12.05 30.22 -7.59
C ARG A 10 10.93 29.22 -7.90
N ARG A 11 11.25 28.18 -8.64
CA ARG A 11 10.40 26.98 -8.74
C ARG A 11 10.31 26.35 -7.36
N ALA A 12 9.12 26.43 -6.74
CA ALA A 12 8.80 25.72 -5.53
C ALA A 12 8.72 24.22 -5.83
N LEU A 13 9.68 23.47 -5.36
CA LEU A 13 9.58 22.02 -5.20
C LEU A 13 8.54 21.77 -4.09
N LEU A 14 7.34 21.34 -4.47
CA LEU A 14 6.37 20.80 -3.56
C LEU A 14 6.89 19.44 -3.05
N ALA A 15 7.70 19.49 -1.99
CA ALA A 15 7.93 18.33 -1.15
C ALA A 15 6.62 18.08 -0.39
N GLY A 16 5.87 17.07 -0.82
CA GLY A 16 4.71 16.59 -0.09
C GLY A 16 5.15 16.05 1.26
N THR A 17 5.08 16.87 2.30
CA THR A 17 5.24 16.44 3.67
C THR A 17 3.99 15.67 4.08
N ILE A 18 4.12 14.37 4.24
CA ILE A 18 3.13 13.53 4.94
C ILE A 18 3.16 14.00 6.41
N PRO A 19 2.07 14.50 6.98
CA PRO A 19 2.06 14.84 8.40
C PRO A 19 2.23 13.56 9.21
N ALA A 20 3.35 13.40 9.88
CA ALA A 20 3.51 12.45 10.95
C ALA A 20 2.60 12.89 12.09
N LEU A 21 1.46 12.23 12.26
CA LEU A 21 0.58 12.43 13.39
C LEU A 21 1.29 11.85 14.63
N ALA A 22 2.11 12.66 15.27
CA ALA A 22 2.68 12.36 16.58
C ALA A 22 1.55 12.45 17.61
N VAL A 23 0.96 11.31 17.98
CA VAL A 23 0.12 11.20 19.17
C VAL A 23 1.06 11.31 20.37
N VAL A 24 1.19 12.54 20.90
CA VAL A 24 1.83 12.79 22.20
C VAL A 24 0.86 12.28 23.27
N VAL A 25 1.10 11.07 23.76
CA VAL A 25 0.48 10.62 25.01
C VAL A 25 1.20 11.29 26.16
N SER A 26 0.65 12.42 26.61
CA SER A 26 1.08 13.06 27.85
C SER A 26 0.64 12.17 29.02
N ALA A 27 1.58 11.41 29.59
CA ALA A 27 1.36 10.67 30.82
C ALA A 27 1.37 11.66 31.99
N THR A 28 0.19 12.17 32.38
CA THR A 28 -0.01 12.77 33.69
C THR A 28 -0.08 11.64 34.71
N LEU A 29 0.92 11.55 35.58
CA LEU A 29 0.86 10.69 36.77
C LEU A 29 -0.17 11.30 37.76
N ALA A 30 -1.44 10.92 37.54
CA ALA A 30 -2.45 11.02 38.60
C ALA A 30 -2.38 9.75 39.46
N PRO A 31 -2.63 9.80 40.78
CA PRO A 31 -2.69 8.59 41.61
C PRO A 31 -3.75 7.67 41.02
N ALA A 32 -3.36 6.41 40.72
CA ALA A 32 -4.23 5.42 40.08
C ALA A 32 -5.51 5.24 40.91
N PRO A 33 -6.71 5.48 40.39
CA PRO A 33 -7.92 4.97 40.99
C PRO A 33 -7.82 3.46 41.08
N ALA A 34 -8.24 2.88 42.21
CA ALA A 34 -8.36 1.45 42.38
C ALA A 34 -9.14 0.91 41.17
N HIS A 35 -8.46 0.16 40.29
CA HIS A 35 -9.07 -0.36 39.07
C HIS A 35 -10.08 -1.42 39.52
N ALA A 36 -11.36 -1.08 39.49
CA ALA A 36 -12.40 -2.09 39.44
C ALA A 36 -12.10 -2.99 38.24
N ASP A 37 -12.01 -4.28 38.44
CA ASP A 37 -11.74 -5.27 37.40
C ASP A 37 -12.77 -5.05 36.26
N PRO A 38 -12.34 -4.75 35.02
CA PRO A 38 -13.29 -4.43 33.97
C PRO A 38 -14.26 -5.60 33.79
N SER A 39 -15.56 -5.31 33.63
CA SER A 39 -16.53 -6.34 33.36
C SER A 39 -16.10 -7.17 32.14
N LEU A 40 -16.46 -8.45 32.08
CA LEU A 40 -16.16 -9.31 30.91
C LEU A 40 -16.54 -8.66 29.58
N GLY A 41 -17.69 -7.93 29.57
CA GLY A 41 -18.13 -7.19 28.39
C GLY A 41 -17.21 -6.04 28.03
N ALA A 42 -16.69 -5.27 29.01
CA ALA A 42 -15.77 -4.18 28.76
C ALA A 42 -14.40 -4.69 28.25
N LEU A 43 -13.91 -5.78 28.82
CA LEU A 43 -12.67 -6.42 28.36
C LEU A 43 -12.82 -6.96 26.91
N ALA A 44 -13.95 -7.59 26.60
CA ALA A 44 -14.24 -8.07 25.26
C ALA A 44 -14.28 -6.91 24.24
N GLN A 45 -14.94 -5.79 24.57
CA GLN A 45 -14.96 -4.60 23.73
C GLN A 45 -13.57 -3.98 23.53
N GLN A 46 -12.76 -3.96 24.58
CA GLN A 46 -11.38 -3.46 24.51
C GLN A 46 -10.50 -4.33 23.59
N VAL A 47 -10.59 -5.66 23.71
CA VAL A 47 -9.89 -6.60 22.82
C VAL A 47 -10.28 -6.40 21.37
N GLU A 48 -11.57 -6.28 21.11
CA GLU A 48 -12.11 -6.05 19.76
C GLU A 48 -11.67 -4.70 19.17
N GLN A 49 -11.68 -3.63 19.98
CA GLN A 49 -11.21 -2.32 19.56
C GLN A 49 -9.71 -2.33 19.24
N GLN A 50 -8.89 -2.92 20.10
CA GLN A 50 -7.45 -3.01 19.86
C GLN A 50 -7.13 -3.89 18.65
N GLY A 51 -7.92 -4.94 18.39
CA GLY A 51 -7.83 -5.72 17.16
C GLY A 51 -8.03 -4.87 15.92
N ARG A 52 -9.06 -4.03 15.89
CA ARG A 52 -9.33 -3.12 14.76
C ARG A 52 -8.25 -2.04 14.60
N GLU A 53 -7.76 -1.46 15.70
CA GLU A 53 -6.67 -0.48 15.66
C GLU A 53 -5.38 -1.10 15.10
N LEU A 54 -5.09 -2.33 15.50
CA LEU A 54 -3.95 -3.08 14.99
C LEU A 54 -4.09 -3.35 13.49
N ASP A 55 -5.29 -3.70 13.01
CA ASP A 55 -5.55 -3.94 11.59
C ASP A 55 -5.25 -2.69 10.72
N VAL A 56 -5.63 -1.49 11.20
CA VAL A 56 -5.27 -0.22 10.55
C VAL A 56 -3.75 -0.05 10.42
N VAL A 57 -3.00 -0.35 11.49
CA VAL A 57 -1.52 -0.24 11.46
C VAL A 57 -0.90 -1.27 10.52
N MET A 58 -1.47 -2.47 10.48
CA MET A 58 -1.06 -3.55 9.57
C MET A 58 -1.26 -3.16 8.10
N GLU A 59 -2.39 -2.56 7.77
CA GLU A 59 -2.65 -2.10 6.40
C GLU A 59 -1.75 -0.92 6.00
N GLN A 60 -1.41 -0.04 6.93
CA GLN A 60 -0.38 0.98 6.69
C GLN A 60 1.00 0.36 6.41
N TYR A 61 1.35 -0.71 7.11
CA TYR A 61 2.57 -1.48 6.79
C TYR A 61 2.50 -2.07 5.38
N ASN A 62 1.40 -2.72 5.03
CA ASN A 62 1.19 -3.29 3.69
C ASN A 62 1.33 -2.21 2.61
N GLN A 63 0.75 -1.02 2.83
CA GLN A 63 0.88 0.11 1.91
C GLN A 63 2.34 0.53 1.68
N VAL A 64 3.13 0.68 2.76
CA VAL A 64 4.55 1.05 2.65
C VAL A 64 5.35 -0.07 1.96
N ASN A 65 5.02 -1.33 2.23
CA ASN A 65 5.68 -2.48 1.59
C ASN A 65 5.44 -2.51 0.06
N VAL A 66 4.23 -2.20 -0.38
CA VAL A 66 3.91 -2.04 -1.81
C VAL A 66 4.68 -0.86 -2.41
N GLN A 67 4.73 0.27 -1.71
CA GLN A 67 5.50 1.44 -2.15
C GLN A 67 6.99 1.12 -2.28
N LEU A 68 7.56 0.36 -1.34
CA LEU A 68 8.94 -0.10 -1.40
C LEU A 68 9.19 -0.95 -2.65
N THR A 69 8.30 -1.89 -2.95
CA THR A 69 8.39 -2.73 -4.16
C THR A 69 8.36 -1.87 -5.43
N ARG A 70 7.48 -0.87 -5.49
CA ARG A 70 7.41 0.09 -6.60
C ARG A 70 8.69 0.92 -6.73
N THR A 71 9.23 1.39 -5.60
CA THR A 71 10.49 2.15 -5.56
C THR A 71 11.67 1.29 -6.05
N GLN A 72 11.75 0.04 -5.64
CA GLN A 72 12.78 -0.91 -6.10
C GLN A 72 12.73 -1.14 -7.61
N LYS A 73 11.51 -1.30 -8.17
CA LYS A 73 11.33 -1.41 -9.61
C LYS A 73 11.80 -0.14 -10.34
N GLN A 74 11.38 1.03 -9.87
CA GLN A 74 11.81 2.30 -10.45
C GLN A 74 13.33 2.48 -10.39
N LEU A 75 13.96 2.07 -9.28
CA LEU A 75 15.41 2.11 -9.11
C LEU A 75 16.10 1.21 -10.13
N ALA A 76 15.59 0.00 -10.35
CA ALA A 76 16.14 -0.90 -11.37
C ALA A 76 15.98 -0.30 -12.78
N ASP A 77 14.82 0.27 -13.11
CA ASP A 77 14.53 0.90 -14.41
C ASP A 77 15.45 2.11 -14.67
N VAL A 78 15.68 2.95 -13.66
CA VAL A 78 16.59 4.12 -13.75
C VAL A 78 18.03 3.65 -13.88
N SER A 79 18.47 2.69 -13.06
CA SER A 79 19.83 2.16 -13.09
C SER A 79 20.18 1.54 -14.45
N ALA A 80 19.23 0.87 -15.09
CA ALA A 80 19.41 0.27 -16.40
C ALA A 80 19.63 1.30 -17.53
N LYS A 81 19.16 2.55 -17.36
CA LYS A 81 19.34 3.64 -18.34
C LYS A 81 20.70 4.33 -18.24
N ILE A 82 21.31 4.33 -17.06
CA ILE A 82 22.57 5.09 -16.83
C ILE A 82 23.68 4.70 -17.79
N PRO A 83 23.98 3.40 -18.08
CA PRO A 83 25.04 3.02 -19.01
C PRO A 83 24.82 3.59 -20.42
N SER A 84 23.61 3.51 -20.95
CA SER A 84 23.27 4.04 -22.27
C SER A 84 23.40 5.57 -22.32
N LEU A 85 22.95 6.28 -21.30
CA LEU A 85 23.11 7.73 -21.20
C LEU A 85 24.59 8.14 -21.07
N THR A 86 25.38 7.35 -20.36
CA THR A 86 26.84 7.58 -20.25
C THR A 86 27.48 7.41 -21.62
N ALA A 87 27.19 6.34 -22.36
CA ALA A 87 27.70 6.13 -23.71
C ALA A 87 27.29 7.25 -24.67
N GLN A 88 26.08 7.81 -24.55
CA GLN A 88 25.65 8.97 -25.34
C GLN A 88 26.47 10.23 -25.02
N VAL A 89 26.76 10.47 -23.75
CA VAL A 89 27.62 11.59 -23.33
C VAL A 89 29.05 11.41 -23.87
N ASP A 90 29.60 10.20 -23.74
CA ASP A 90 30.96 9.89 -24.19
C ASP A 90 31.09 10.04 -25.71
N GLY A 91 30.10 9.57 -26.48
CA GLY A 91 30.05 9.74 -27.93
C GLY A 91 29.95 11.21 -28.35
N ALA A 92 29.05 11.98 -27.71
CA ALA A 92 28.92 13.41 -27.98
C ALA A 92 30.18 14.19 -27.56
N ALA A 93 30.83 13.81 -26.46
CA ALA A 93 32.06 14.41 -26.01
C ALA A 93 33.22 14.16 -27.01
N ALA A 94 33.35 12.93 -27.50
CA ALA A 94 34.36 12.59 -28.51
C ALA A 94 34.21 13.41 -29.80
N THR A 95 32.95 13.70 -30.22
CA THR A 95 32.68 14.57 -31.36
C THR A 95 33.17 16.00 -31.10
N VAL A 96 32.83 16.56 -29.92
CA VAL A 96 33.29 17.92 -29.55
C VAL A 96 34.78 18.00 -29.35
N ASP A 97 35.42 16.96 -28.78
CA ASP A 97 36.89 16.89 -28.62
C ASP A 97 37.58 16.85 -29.97
N THR A 98 37.04 16.10 -30.93
CA THR A 98 37.58 16.10 -32.32
C THR A 98 37.48 17.50 -32.95
N LEU A 99 36.35 18.16 -32.75
CA LEU A 99 36.15 19.53 -33.22
C LEU A 99 37.11 20.52 -32.57
N ALA A 100 37.31 20.42 -31.23
CA ALA A 100 38.24 21.27 -30.50
C ALA A 100 39.71 21.05 -30.97
N ASN A 101 40.10 19.78 -31.20
CA ASN A 101 41.39 19.44 -31.72
C ASN A 101 41.63 19.99 -33.14
N HIS A 102 40.65 19.92 -34.01
CA HIS A 102 40.71 20.55 -35.36
C HIS A 102 40.84 22.06 -35.28
N ALA A 103 40.03 22.72 -34.43
CA ALA A 103 40.12 24.14 -34.22
C ALA A 103 41.45 24.58 -33.65
N TYR A 104 42.04 23.84 -32.73
CA TYR A 104 43.34 24.11 -32.11
C TYR A 104 44.49 23.95 -33.13
N ARG A 105 44.47 22.86 -33.95
CA ARG A 105 45.53 22.57 -34.93
C ARG A 105 45.41 23.36 -36.20
N GLY A 106 44.17 23.75 -36.61
CA GLY A 106 43.88 24.45 -37.84
C GLY A 106 44.12 25.94 -37.79
N SER A 107 44.64 26.47 -36.69
CA SER A 107 44.91 27.89 -36.38
C SER A 107 44.05 28.91 -37.10
N GLN A 108 43.64 29.93 -36.40
CA GLN A 108 42.75 31.03 -36.78
C GLN A 108 43.01 31.70 -38.15
N LEU A 109 44.10 31.37 -38.79
CA LEU A 109 44.52 31.95 -40.06
C LEU A 109 44.03 31.19 -41.32
N SER A 110 43.66 29.90 -41.20
CA SER A 110 43.24 29.11 -42.36
C SER A 110 41.82 29.51 -42.89
N GLY A 111 40.90 29.89 -41.99
CA GLY A 111 39.55 30.36 -42.39
C GLY A 111 39.61 31.72 -43.05
N LEU A 112 40.36 32.64 -42.48
CA LEU A 112 40.57 33.99 -43.10
C LEU A 112 41.36 33.87 -44.39
N GLY A 113 42.41 33.03 -44.47
CA GLY A 113 43.13 32.74 -45.68
C GLY A 113 42.28 32.14 -46.79
N ALA A 114 41.37 31.24 -46.45
CA ALA A 114 40.41 30.66 -47.40
C ALA A 114 39.44 31.69 -47.96
N VAL A 115 38.95 32.62 -47.13
CA VAL A 115 38.07 33.71 -47.57
C VAL A 115 38.83 34.72 -48.43
N LEU A 116 40.03 35.11 -48.04
CA LEU A 116 40.86 36.08 -48.76
C LEU A 116 41.43 35.54 -50.09
N SER A 117 41.45 34.22 -50.30
CA SER A 117 41.88 33.54 -51.52
C SER A 117 40.75 33.27 -52.51
N ALA A 118 39.56 33.78 -52.29
CA ALA A 118 38.44 33.64 -53.22
C ALA A 118 38.73 34.29 -54.56
N GLY A 119 38.62 33.55 -55.67
CA GLY A 119 38.93 33.98 -56.99
C GLY A 119 37.80 34.74 -57.67
N SER A 120 36.58 34.71 -57.13
CA SER A 120 35.42 35.37 -57.63
C SER A 120 34.39 35.72 -56.52
N PRO A 121 33.50 36.68 -56.72
CA PRO A 121 32.40 36.97 -55.79
C PRO A 121 31.49 35.76 -55.50
N ALA A 122 31.27 34.88 -56.47
CA ALA A 122 30.47 33.68 -56.33
C ALA A 122 31.20 32.68 -55.45
N ASP A 123 32.51 32.45 -55.65
CA ASP A 123 33.32 31.57 -54.81
C ASP A 123 33.37 32.06 -53.33
N LEU A 124 33.38 33.40 -53.14
CA LEU A 124 33.30 33.95 -51.79
C LEU A 124 31.97 33.62 -51.10
N ILE A 125 30.86 33.74 -51.81
CA ILE A 125 29.53 33.40 -51.26
C ILE A 125 29.45 31.92 -50.91
N ASP A 126 29.86 31.02 -51.80
CA ASP A 126 29.88 29.57 -51.58
C ASP A 126 30.72 29.18 -50.35
N ARG A 127 31.87 29.86 -50.15
CA ARG A 127 32.73 29.62 -48.97
C ARG A 127 32.09 30.13 -47.68
N LEU A 128 31.43 31.27 -47.70
CA LEU A 128 30.71 31.82 -46.55
C LEU A 128 29.53 30.93 -46.18
N ASP A 129 28.78 30.43 -47.16
CA ASP A 129 27.69 29.46 -46.91
C ASP A 129 28.21 28.14 -46.30
N THR A 130 29.35 27.67 -46.80
CA THR A 130 30.02 26.47 -46.23
C THR A 130 30.45 26.70 -44.78
N MET A 131 31.02 27.88 -44.47
CA MET A 131 31.38 28.25 -43.10
C MET A 131 30.18 28.38 -42.19
N ASP A 132 29.05 28.90 -42.64
CA ASP A 132 27.84 29.04 -41.91
C ASP A 132 27.20 27.64 -41.60
N VAL A 133 27.19 26.74 -42.60
CA VAL A 133 26.77 25.34 -42.41
C VAL A 133 27.66 24.63 -41.36
N LEU A 134 28.97 24.83 -41.44
CA LEU A 134 29.91 24.26 -40.47
C LEU A 134 29.69 24.83 -39.06
N ALA A 135 29.55 26.13 -38.91
CA ALA A 135 29.28 26.78 -37.62
C ALA A 135 27.99 26.27 -36.98
N ARG A 136 26.93 26.14 -37.80
CA ARG A 136 25.65 25.55 -37.35
C ARG A 136 25.79 24.06 -36.94
N SER A 137 26.64 23.32 -37.65
CA SER A 137 26.90 21.91 -37.25
C SER A 137 27.62 21.84 -35.91
N GLN A 138 28.67 22.65 -35.74
CA GLN A 138 29.42 22.75 -34.48
C GLN A 138 28.52 23.14 -33.31
N GLN A 139 27.65 24.11 -33.50
CA GLN A 139 26.69 24.54 -32.47
C GLN A 139 25.71 23.43 -32.11
N ARG A 140 25.24 22.61 -33.08
CA ARG A 140 24.41 21.44 -32.82
C ARG A 140 25.12 20.38 -31.98
N ASP A 141 26.40 20.10 -32.28
CA ASP A 141 27.19 19.11 -31.57
C ASP A 141 27.44 19.51 -30.09
N ILE A 142 27.76 20.78 -29.84
CA ILE A 142 27.90 21.33 -28.49
C ILE A 142 26.55 21.28 -27.73
N THR A 143 25.46 21.63 -28.42
CA THR A 143 24.12 21.57 -27.83
C THR A 143 23.71 20.12 -27.51
N ALA A 144 24.04 19.19 -28.41
CA ALA A 144 23.79 17.74 -28.18
C ALA A 144 24.55 17.21 -26.97
N LEU A 145 25.83 17.56 -26.81
CA LEU A 145 26.62 17.19 -25.63
C LEU A 145 26.03 17.77 -24.34
N THR A 146 25.65 19.04 -24.34
CA THR A 146 25.05 19.72 -23.19
C THR A 146 23.73 19.05 -22.81
N ALA A 147 22.88 18.74 -23.78
CA ALA A 147 21.62 18.05 -23.57
C ALA A 147 21.82 16.61 -23.08
N ALA A 148 22.82 15.87 -23.59
CA ALA A 148 23.14 14.52 -23.14
C ALA A 148 23.64 14.53 -21.68
N ARG A 149 24.53 15.45 -21.33
CA ARG A 149 25.00 15.64 -19.94
C ARG A 149 23.86 16.00 -18.98
N GLY A 150 22.97 16.91 -19.40
CA GLY A 150 21.78 17.27 -18.60
C GLY A 150 20.92 16.04 -18.30
N ARG A 151 20.57 15.25 -19.32
CA ARG A 151 19.78 14.01 -19.15
C ARG A 151 20.43 13.00 -18.22
N LEU A 152 21.74 12.78 -18.35
CA LEU A 152 22.49 11.87 -17.46
C LEU A 152 22.50 12.39 -16.02
N GLN A 153 22.68 13.70 -15.81
CA GLN A 153 22.66 14.31 -14.49
C GLN A 153 21.30 14.22 -13.82
N ASP A 154 20.22 14.48 -14.58
CA ASP A 154 18.84 14.38 -14.09
C ASP A 154 18.52 12.94 -13.67
N GLU A 155 18.91 11.94 -14.47
CA GLU A 155 18.65 10.55 -14.15
C GLU A 155 19.49 10.06 -12.96
N LYS A 156 20.74 10.52 -12.80
CA LYS A 156 21.56 10.27 -11.60
C LYS A 156 20.96 10.91 -10.35
N ALA A 157 20.44 12.13 -10.44
CA ALA A 157 19.75 12.80 -9.33
C ALA A 157 18.48 12.04 -8.93
N ARG A 158 17.72 11.57 -9.91
CA ARG A 158 16.56 10.71 -9.68
C ARG A 158 16.93 9.40 -8.99
N LEU A 159 18.00 8.74 -9.43
CA LEU A 159 18.50 7.52 -8.81
C LEU A 159 18.87 7.76 -7.33
N ALA A 160 19.58 8.83 -7.02
CA ALA A 160 19.94 9.19 -5.65
C ALA A 160 18.69 9.41 -4.78
N GLY A 161 17.66 10.11 -5.30
CA GLY A 161 16.40 10.31 -4.60
C GLY A 161 15.65 8.99 -4.33
N LEU A 162 15.66 8.06 -5.28
CA LEU A 162 15.04 6.74 -5.11
C LEU A 162 15.78 5.88 -4.07
N VAL A 163 17.11 5.92 -4.05
CA VAL A 163 17.92 5.22 -3.02
C VAL A 163 17.60 5.75 -1.63
N GLN A 164 17.50 7.07 -1.48
CA GLN A 164 17.12 7.70 -0.21
C GLN A 164 15.70 7.30 0.21
N ALA A 165 14.74 7.33 -0.72
CA ALA A 165 13.36 6.91 -0.47
C ALA A 165 13.28 5.44 -0.05
N GLN A 166 14.01 4.56 -0.74
CA GLN A 166 14.10 3.13 -0.40
C GLN A 166 14.61 2.93 1.03
N SER A 167 15.70 3.61 1.40
CA SER A 167 16.26 3.52 2.75
C SER A 167 15.26 3.99 3.81
N ALA A 168 14.61 5.11 3.60
CA ALA A 168 13.58 5.63 4.51
C ALA A 168 12.40 4.66 4.66
N GLN A 169 11.92 4.08 3.57
CA GLN A 169 10.86 3.08 3.58
C GLN A 169 11.25 1.81 4.34
N GLN A 170 12.48 1.34 4.19
CA GLN A 170 12.98 0.18 4.93
C GLN A 170 13.03 0.42 6.44
N VAL A 171 13.47 1.60 6.86
CA VAL A 171 13.50 2.00 8.29
C VAL A 171 12.07 2.10 8.85
N ASP A 172 11.14 2.72 8.11
CA ASP A 172 9.74 2.83 8.52
C ASP A 172 9.08 1.44 8.64
N LEU A 173 9.31 0.54 7.66
CA LEU A 173 8.82 -0.83 7.72
C LEU A 173 9.35 -1.60 8.93
N ALA A 174 10.64 -1.48 9.25
CA ALA A 174 11.22 -2.14 10.42
C ALA A 174 10.59 -1.65 11.72
N ALA A 175 10.41 -0.33 11.86
CA ALA A 175 9.77 0.26 13.03
C ALA A 175 8.29 -0.16 13.18
N ARG A 176 7.54 -0.17 12.08
CA ARG A 176 6.13 -0.62 12.07
C ARG A 176 6.04 -2.11 12.40
N LYS A 177 6.90 -2.95 11.83
CA LYS A 177 6.93 -4.39 12.13
C LYS A 177 7.11 -4.65 13.62
N THR A 178 8.10 -4.01 14.25
CA THR A 178 8.34 -4.16 15.69
C THR A 178 7.14 -3.72 16.52
N ARG A 179 6.49 -2.60 16.14
CA ARG A 179 5.27 -2.13 16.81
C ARG A 179 4.13 -3.15 16.68
N ILE A 180 3.89 -3.66 15.47
CA ILE A 180 2.86 -4.66 15.19
C ILE A 180 3.10 -5.92 16.04
N GLU A 181 4.33 -6.45 16.05
CA GLU A 181 4.68 -7.65 16.82
C GLU A 181 4.42 -7.45 18.33
N THR A 182 4.76 -6.28 18.86
CA THR A 182 4.50 -5.91 20.26
C THR A 182 3.00 -5.84 20.55
N GLN A 183 2.23 -5.21 19.67
CA GLN A 183 0.78 -5.10 19.82
C GLN A 183 0.09 -6.46 19.70
N ILE A 184 0.51 -7.31 18.76
CA ILE A 184 0.02 -8.69 18.63
C ILE A 184 0.25 -9.48 19.95
N ALA A 185 1.46 -9.39 20.52
CA ALA A 185 1.77 -10.09 21.78
C ALA A 185 0.91 -9.57 22.94
N SER A 186 0.66 -8.28 23.02
CA SER A 186 -0.23 -7.66 24.01
C SER A 186 -1.68 -8.11 23.84
N LEU A 187 -2.19 -8.04 22.61
CA LEU A 187 -3.56 -8.44 22.27
C LEU A 187 -3.81 -9.91 22.58
N LYS A 188 -2.86 -10.79 22.25
CA LYS A 188 -2.96 -12.22 22.58
C LYS A 188 -3.05 -12.47 24.09
N LYS A 189 -2.24 -11.76 24.90
CA LYS A 189 -2.35 -11.87 26.37
C LYS A 189 -3.74 -11.49 26.88
N GLN A 190 -4.31 -10.41 26.32
CA GLN A 190 -5.65 -9.96 26.70
C GLN A 190 -6.74 -10.95 26.24
N GLN A 191 -6.60 -11.53 25.06
CA GLN A 191 -7.50 -12.58 24.58
C GLN A 191 -7.45 -13.83 25.48
N ASP A 192 -6.25 -14.27 25.85
CA ASP A 192 -6.07 -15.40 26.77
C ASP A 192 -6.64 -15.11 28.18
N GLU A 193 -6.54 -13.87 28.65
CA GLU A 193 -7.15 -13.44 29.91
C GLU A 193 -8.67 -13.43 29.83
N LEU A 194 -9.22 -12.85 28.76
CA LEU A 194 -10.66 -12.84 28.49
C LEU A 194 -11.22 -14.26 28.45
N GLN A 195 -10.56 -15.16 27.74
CA GLN A 195 -10.96 -16.56 27.65
C GLN A 195 -10.99 -17.22 29.04
N ARG A 196 -9.92 -17.05 29.81
CA ARG A 196 -9.88 -17.61 31.21
C ARG A 196 -11.01 -17.08 32.09
N LYS A 197 -11.32 -15.78 32.00
CA LYS A 197 -12.41 -15.15 32.75
C LYS A 197 -13.79 -15.70 32.30
N GLN A 198 -13.97 -15.91 30.99
CA GLN A 198 -15.18 -16.49 30.42
C GLN A 198 -15.37 -17.94 30.89
N ASP A 199 -14.31 -18.74 30.82
CA ASP A 199 -14.34 -20.13 31.26
C ASP A 199 -14.65 -20.24 32.76
N ALA A 200 -14.05 -19.39 33.60
CA ALA A 200 -14.33 -19.33 35.02
C ALA A 200 -15.78 -18.92 35.33
N ALA A 201 -16.31 -17.92 34.61
CA ALA A 201 -17.70 -17.50 34.74
C ALA A 201 -18.69 -18.59 34.31
N ALA A 202 -18.37 -19.28 33.20
CA ALA A 202 -19.17 -20.42 32.73
C ALA A 202 -19.16 -21.58 33.74
N ALA A 203 -18.02 -21.91 34.34
CA ALA A 203 -17.90 -22.93 35.38
C ALA A 203 -18.70 -22.55 36.64
N GLN A 204 -18.64 -21.29 37.08
CA GLN A 204 -19.46 -20.80 38.19
C GLN A 204 -20.95 -20.88 37.90
N ALA A 205 -21.37 -20.45 36.69
CA ALA A 205 -22.78 -20.55 36.28
C ALA A 205 -23.27 -22.02 36.24
N ALA A 206 -22.45 -22.92 35.72
CA ALA A 206 -22.75 -24.34 35.69
C ALA A 206 -22.86 -24.94 37.11
N ALA A 207 -21.97 -24.57 38.05
CA ALA A 207 -22.01 -25.00 39.43
C ALA A 207 -23.26 -24.47 40.15
N GLN A 208 -23.63 -23.21 39.91
CA GLN A 208 -24.86 -22.61 40.45
C GLN A 208 -26.12 -23.30 39.90
N ALA A 209 -26.18 -23.57 38.59
CA ALA A 209 -27.28 -24.31 37.98
C ALA A 209 -27.40 -25.73 38.51
N ALA A 210 -26.28 -26.43 38.70
CA ALA A 210 -26.26 -27.76 39.31
C ALA A 210 -26.75 -27.76 40.79
N ALA A 211 -26.32 -26.74 41.57
CA ALA A 211 -26.79 -26.58 42.94
C ALA A 211 -28.29 -26.27 43.01
N GLN A 212 -28.80 -25.43 42.11
CA GLN A 212 -30.24 -25.13 42.00
C GLN A 212 -31.02 -26.35 41.56
N ALA A 213 -30.51 -27.13 40.58
CA ALA A 213 -31.14 -28.38 40.13
C ALA A 213 -31.16 -29.43 41.26
N ALA A 214 -30.09 -29.55 42.06
CA ALA A 214 -30.02 -30.43 43.22
C ALA A 214 -30.99 -30.03 44.35
N ALA A 215 -31.16 -28.69 44.56
CA ALA A 215 -32.16 -28.17 45.49
C ALA A 215 -33.60 -28.41 45.01
N ALA A 216 -33.85 -28.24 43.70
CA ALA A 216 -35.15 -28.52 43.09
C ALA A 216 -35.49 -30.03 43.05
N ALA A 217 -34.47 -30.89 42.85
CA ALA A 217 -34.63 -32.35 42.88
C ALA A 217 -35.00 -32.91 44.28
N LYS A 218 -34.54 -32.23 45.35
CA LYS A 218 -34.96 -32.54 46.72
C LYS A 218 -36.42 -32.19 47.00
N ALA A 219 -37.02 -31.33 46.14
CA ALA A 219 -38.42 -30.87 46.26
C ALA A 219 -39.41 -31.62 45.35
N LYS A 220 -38.95 -32.48 44.41
CA LYS A 220 -39.82 -33.23 43.47
C LYS A 220 -39.35 -34.68 43.34
N GLN A 221 -40.35 -35.61 43.34
CA GLN A 221 -40.13 -37.03 43.01
C GLN A 221 -39.66 -37.19 41.55
N PRO A 222 -38.86 -38.25 41.23
CA PRO A 222 -38.13 -38.35 39.95
C PRO A 222 -39.02 -38.75 38.80
N GLN A 223 -38.89 -37.95 37.70
CA GLN A 223 -39.37 -38.31 36.38
C GLN A 223 -38.17 -38.55 35.47
N PRO A 224 -38.15 -39.60 34.60
CA PRO A 224 -36.95 -39.97 33.83
C PRO A 224 -36.61 -38.89 32.77
N PRO A 225 -35.32 -38.67 32.47
CA PRO A 225 -34.90 -37.67 31.52
C PRO A 225 -35.14 -38.10 30.07
N ALA A 226 -35.78 -37.23 29.30
CA ALA A 226 -35.85 -37.33 27.84
C ALA A 226 -34.48 -36.93 27.23
N SER A 227 -33.93 -37.82 26.41
CA SER A 227 -32.67 -37.60 25.67
C SER A 227 -32.83 -36.48 24.66
N ALA A 228 -32.02 -35.44 24.77
CA ALA A 228 -31.91 -34.38 23.75
C ALA A 228 -31.11 -34.88 22.53
N PRO A 229 -31.56 -34.69 21.31
CA PRO A 229 -30.82 -35.09 20.11
C PRO A 229 -29.60 -34.21 19.92
N ALA A 230 -28.45 -34.85 19.65
CA ALA A 230 -27.20 -34.19 19.29
C ALA A 230 -27.40 -33.37 18.00
N ARG A 231 -27.13 -32.06 18.04
CA ARG A 231 -27.10 -31.23 16.85
C ARG A 231 -25.93 -31.65 15.95
N LYS A 232 -26.25 -32.07 14.72
CA LYS A 232 -25.29 -32.23 13.65
C LYS A 232 -24.70 -30.85 13.31
N PRO A 233 -23.40 -30.78 12.93
CA PRO A 233 -22.81 -29.53 12.44
C PRO A 233 -23.62 -29.04 11.21
N THR A 234 -24.07 -27.82 11.27
CA THR A 234 -24.73 -27.16 10.13
C THR A 234 -23.67 -26.89 9.07
N PRO A 235 -23.87 -27.24 7.78
CA PRO A 235 -23.00 -26.82 6.71
C PRO A 235 -22.87 -25.30 6.71
N GLY A 236 -21.65 -24.78 6.49
CA GLY A 236 -21.41 -23.35 6.38
C GLY A 236 -22.31 -22.70 5.29
N PRO A 237 -22.52 -21.37 5.34
CA PRO A 237 -23.33 -20.68 4.36
C PRO A 237 -22.81 -20.91 2.94
N ALA A 238 -23.71 -21.28 2.03
CA ALA A 238 -23.36 -21.44 0.62
C ALA A 238 -23.20 -20.07 -0.05
N PRO A 239 -22.30 -19.95 -1.04
CA PRO A 239 -22.16 -18.71 -1.81
C PRO A 239 -23.47 -18.36 -2.53
N PRO A 240 -23.79 -17.06 -2.70
CA PRO A 240 -24.95 -16.65 -3.48
C PRO A 240 -24.83 -17.14 -4.93
N PRO A 241 -25.93 -17.44 -5.62
CA PRO A 241 -25.94 -17.91 -7.01
C PRO A 241 -25.56 -16.76 -7.96
N VAL A 242 -24.28 -16.44 -8.04
CA VAL A 242 -23.70 -15.45 -8.97
C VAL A 242 -22.81 -16.19 -9.97
N SER A 243 -23.03 -15.95 -11.26
CA SER A 243 -22.26 -16.57 -12.35
C SER A 243 -21.15 -15.66 -12.88
N GLY A 244 -20.27 -16.20 -13.73
CA GLY A 244 -19.20 -15.43 -14.35
C GLY A 244 -18.02 -15.11 -13.42
N LYS A 245 -17.32 -14.02 -13.71
CA LYS A 245 -16.12 -13.59 -12.96
C LYS A 245 -16.38 -13.44 -11.46
N VAL A 246 -17.49 -12.78 -11.10
CA VAL A 246 -17.87 -12.56 -9.70
C VAL A 246 -18.21 -13.87 -8.99
N GLY A 247 -18.83 -14.82 -9.71
CA GLY A 247 -19.10 -16.16 -9.18
C GLY A 247 -17.82 -16.88 -8.76
N ALA A 248 -16.75 -16.82 -9.57
CA ALA A 248 -15.45 -17.39 -9.24
C ALA A 248 -14.80 -16.70 -8.02
N VAL A 249 -14.90 -15.36 -7.92
CA VAL A 249 -14.43 -14.59 -6.78
C VAL A 249 -15.10 -15.04 -5.49
N LEU A 250 -16.42 -15.11 -5.49
CA LEU A 250 -17.20 -15.51 -4.31
C LEU A 250 -16.93 -16.97 -3.93
N ALA A 251 -16.94 -17.87 -4.92
CA ALA A 251 -16.65 -19.29 -4.67
C ALA A 251 -15.29 -19.48 -3.99
N TYR A 252 -14.26 -18.79 -4.46
CA TYR A 252 -12.96 -18.83 -3.82
C TYR A 252 -13.01 -18.28 -2.39
N ALA A 253 -13.61 -17.10 -2.19
CA ALA A 253 -13.67 -16.46 -0.87
C ALA A 253 -14.42 -17.34 0.15
N TYR A 254 -15.56 -17.91 -0.22
CA TYR A 254 -16.34 -18.82 0.63
C TYR A 254 -15.57 -20.10 0.99
N ALA A 255 -14.73 -20.62 0.10
CA ALA A 255 -13.89 -21.77 0.39
C ALA A 255 -12.78 -21.48 1.42
N GLN A 256 -12.56 -20.20 1.76
CA GLN A 256 -11.57 -19.81 2.78
C GLN A 256 -12.18 -19.56 4.17
N LEU A 257 -13.49 -19.67 4.32
CA LEU A 257 -14.16 -19.50 5.61
C LEU A 257 -13.56 -20.41 6.68
N GLY A 258 -13.39 -19.87 7.90
CA GLY A 258 -12.79 -20.55 9.05
C GLY A 258 -11.26 -20.58 9.06
N LYS A 259 -10.57 -20.13 8.01
CA LYS A 259 -9.10 -20.02 8.02
C LYS A 259 -8.65 -18.88 8.92
N PRO A 260 -7.51 -19.03 9.64
CA PRO A 260 -7.07 -18.04 10.59
C PRO A 260 -6.67 -16.72 9.93
N TYR A 261 -6.89 -15.61 10.63
CA TYR A 261 -6.27 -14.35 10.31
C TYR A 261 -4.78 -14.38 10.65
N VAL A 262 -3.94 -14.03 9.72
CA VAL A 262 -2.49 -13.81 9.94
C VAL A 262 -2.06 -12.58 9.17
N PHE A 263 -1.43 -11.64 9.86
CA PHE A 263 -0.90 -10.42 9.27
C PHE A 263 0.02 -10.68 8.07
N GLY A 264 -0.20 -9.97 6.96
CA GLY A 264 0.56 -10.08 5.71
C GLY A 264 0.32 -11.38 4.94
N ALA A 265 -0.66 -12.20 5.35
CA ALA A 265 -0.94 -13.46 4.68
C ALA A 265 -1.97 -13.30 3.56
N ALA A 266 -1.65 -13.93 2.41
CA ALA A 266 -2.49 -14.01 1.23
C ALA A 266 -2.81 -15.46 0.83
N GLY A 267 -2.95 -16.35 1.82
CA GLY A 267 -3.31 -17.75 1.62
C GLY A 267 -2.12 -18.66 1.25
N PRO A 268 -2.39 -19.95 1.02
CA PRO A 268 -3.72 -20.60 1.14
C PRO A 268 -4.13 -20.97 2.56
N GLN A 269 -3.22 -20.91 3.56
CA GLN A 269 -3.46 -21.40 4.92
C GLN A 269 -4.09 -20.34 5.83
N ALA A 270 -3.80 -19.08 5.59
CA ALA A 270 -4.22 -17.95 6.40
C ALA A 270 -4.37 -16.70 5.51
N PHE A 271 -5.11 -15.71 5.98
CA PHE A 271 -5.33 -14.46 5.25
C PHE A 271 -5.37 -13.27 6.22
N ASP A 272 -4.93 -12.10 5.75
CA ASP A 272 -5.37 -10.83 6.29
C ASP A 272 -6.54 -10.25 5.46
N CYS A 273 -7.05 -9.07 5.85
CA CYS A 273 -8.25 -8.49 5.23
C CYS A 273 -8.07 -8.18 3.74
N SER A 274 -6.96 -7.59 3.35
CA SER A 274 -6.65 -7.27 1.94
C SER A 274 -6.17 -8.50 1.16
N GLY A 275 -5.50 -9.44 1.82
CA GLY A 275 -5.03 -10.68 1.22
C GLY A 275 -6.15 -11.60 0.72
N ILE A 276 -7.23 -11.77 1.51
CA ILE A 276 -8.38 -12.57 1.07
C ILE A 276 -9.07 -11.94 -0.15
N VAL A 277 -9.24 -10.61 -0.17
CA VAL A 277 -9.84 -9.87 -1.29
C VAL A 277 -8.98 -9.97 -2.53
N MET A 278 -7.66 -9.73 -2.40
CA MET A 278 -6.69 -9.84 -3.48
C MET A 278 -6.73 -11.22 -4.14
N MET A 279 -6.70 -12.27 -3.34
CA MET A 279 -6.67 -13.65 -3.86
C MET A 279 -8.01 -14.09 -4.45
N ALA A 280 -9.13 -13.60 -3.92
CA ALA A 280 -10.44 -13.85 -4.49
C ALA A 280 -10.56 -13.21 -5.88
N TRP A 281 -10.20 -11.95 -6.04
CA TRP A 281 -10.28 -11.27 -7.33
C TRP A 281 -9.24 -11.75 -8.36
N ARG A 282 -8.12 -12.30 -7.89
CA ARG A 282 -7.16 -12.98 -8.78
C ARG A 282 -7.80 -14.13 -9.57
N GLN A 283 -8.83 -14.81 -9.02
CA GLN A 283 -9.58 -15.86 -9.73
C GLN A 283 -10.35 -15.33 -10.94
N ALA A 284 -10.64 -14.04 -10.97
CA ALA A 284 -11.28 -13.35 -12.09
C ALA A 284 -10.29 -12.61 -13.02
N GLY A 285 -8.96 -12.78 -12.79
CA GLY A 285 -7.91 -12.10 -13.55
C GLY A 285 -7.68 -10.65 -13.13
N VAL A 286 -8.25 -10.19 -12.02
CA VAL A 286 -7.98 -8.86 -11.46
C VAL A 286 -6.86 -8.98 -10.44
N HIS A 287 -5.80 -8.18 -10.64
CA HIS A 287 -4.62 -8.17 -9.80
C HIS A 287 -4.60 -6.93 -8.91
N PHE A 288 -4.95 -7.13 -7.65
CA PHE A 288 -4.81 -6.10 -6.62
C PHE A 288 -3.43 -6.15 -5.97
N GLU A 289 -2.95 -5.00 -5.54
CA GLU A 289 -1.82 -4.91 -4.62
C GLU A 289 -2.27 -5.22 -3.19
N HIS A 290 -1.40 -5.81 -2.38
CA HIS A 290 -1.72 -6.26 -1.03
C HIS A 290 -1.77 -5.07 -0.07
N SER A 291 -2.77 -4.21 -0.23
CA SER A 291 -3.07 -3.08 0.66
C SER A 291 -4.48 -2.57 0.41
N SER A 292 -5.30 -2.51 1.44
CA SER A 292 -6.65 -1.94 1.40
C SER A 292 -6.65 -0.47 0.99
N TYR A 293 -5.67 0.32 1.43
CA TYR A 293 -5.51 1.73 1.02
C TYR A 293 -5.27 1.89 -0.47
N ILE A 294 -4.42 1.05 -1.06
CA ILE A 294 -4.14 1.09 -2.49
C ILE A 294 -5.33 0.59 -3.29
N MET A 295 -5.98 -0.50 -2.85
CA MET A 295 -7.23 -0.96 -3.45
C MET A 295 -8.27 0.14 -3.49
N MET A 296 -8.49 0.85 -2.37
CA MET A 296 -9.47 1.91 -2.25
C MET A 296 -9.15 3.10 -3.17
N ASN A 297 -7.93 3.61 -3.11
CA ASN A 297 -7.60 4.89 -3.73
C ASN A 297 -7.16 4.77 -5.20
N GLU A 298 -6.56 3.64 -5.60
CA GLU A 298 -5.93 3.52 -6.91
C GLU A 298 -6.57 2.45 -7.81
N GLN A 299 -7.14 1.37 -7.25
CA GLN A 299 -7.48 0.17 -8.00
C GLN A 299 -8.98 -0.10 -8.15
N THR A 300 -9.81 0.69 -7.46
CA THR A 300 -11.28 0.61 -7.59
C THR A 300 -11.88 1.93 -8.08
N VAL A 301 -13.12 1.86 -8.54
CA VAL A 301 -13.99 3.02 -8.79
C VAL A 301 -14.95 3.11 -7.64
N HIS A 302 -15.02 4.27 -6.98
CA HIS A 302 -15.96 4.46 -5.87
C HIS A 302 -17.39 4.51 -6.40
N ILE A 303 -18.27 3.80 -5.72
CA ILE A 303 -19.70 3.73 -6.03
C ILE A 303 -20.54 4.06 -4.79
N PRO A 304 -21.75 4.57 -4.96
CA PRO A 304 -22.69 4.76 -3.85
C PRO A 304 -23.01 3.43 -3.14
N VAL A 305 -23.17 3.47 -1.81
CA VAL A 305 -23.53 2.30 -0.99
C VAL A 305 -24.82 1.62 -1.50
N SER A 306 -25.79 2.40 -1.99
CA SER A 306 -27.06 1.91 -2.55
C SER A 306 -26.87 1.12 -3.87
N GLN A 307 -25.72 1.21 -4.52
CA GLN A 307 -25.41 0.50 -5.76
C GLN A 307 -24.50 -0.70 -5.56
N MET A 308 -24.25 -1.08 -4.30
CA MET A 308 -23.42 -2.26 -3.98
C MET A 308 -23.99 -3.54 -4.60
N ARG A 309 -23.08 -4.35 -5.15
CA ARG A 309 -23.37 -5.67 -5.71
C ARG A 309 -22.37 -6.70 -5.19
N PRO A 310 -22.75 -7.97 -5.10
CA PRO A 310 -21.78 -9.03 -4.75
C PRO A 310 -20.49 -8.92 -5.57
N GLY A 311 -19.36 -8.98 -4.89
CA GLY A 311 -18.02 -8.75 -5.47
C GLY A 311 -17.45 -7.35 -5.23
N ASP A 312 -18.25 -6.33 -4.92
CA ASP A 312 -17.73 -5.01 -4.57
C ASP A 312 -16.91 -5.07 -3.27
N LEU A 313 -15.93 -4.20 -3.16
CA LEU A 313 -15.09 -4.05 -1.98
C LEU A 313 -15.71 -3.01 -1.04
N VAL A 314 -15.83 -3.34 0.23
CA VAL A 314 -16.30 -2.40 1.25
C VAL A 314 -15.13 -2.05 2.16
N PHE A 315 -14.84 -0.75 2.26
CA PHE A 315 -13.74 -0.22 3.06
C PHE A 315 -14.25 0.42 4.34
N PHE A 316 -13.56 0.16 5.44
CA PHE A 316 -13.89 0.63 6.78
C PHE A 316 -12.69 1.34 7.41
N TYR A 317 -12.93 2.07 8.51
CA TYR A 317 -11.88 2.70 9.34
C TYR A 317 -10.88 3.54 8.54
N GLY A 318 -11.40 4.41 7.66
CA GLY A 318 -10.54 5.26 6.82
C GLY A 318 -9.78 4.52 5.72
N GLY A 319 -10.15 3.28 5.41
CA GLY A 319 -9.44 2.40 4.47
C GLY A 319 -8.50 1.41 5.17
N GLY A 320 -8.42 1.40 6.50
CA GLY A 320 -7.59 0.47 7.26
C GLY A 320 -8.14 -0.96 7.34
N HIS A 321 -9.31 -1.22 6.76
CA HIS A 321 -9.89 -2.55 6.64
C HIS A 321 -10.70 -2.68 5.36
N VAL A 322 -10.72 -3.87 4.78
CA VAL A 322 -11.51 -4.18 3.58
C VAL A 322 -12.18 -5.54 3.70
N GLY A 323 -13.37 -5.64 3.13
CA GLY A 323 -14.07 -6.90 2.96
C GLY A 323 -14.76 -6.99 1.61
N LEU A 324 -15.13 -8.18 1.23
CA LEU A 324 -15.84 -8.50 0.00
C LEU A 324 -17.34 -8.53 0.26
N PHE A 325 -18.11 -7.66 -0.39
CA PHE A 325 -19.57 -7.71 -0.29
C PHE A 325 -20.12 -8.98 -0.94
N VAL A 326 -20.87 -9.76 -0.18
CA VAL A 326 -21.41 -11.05 -0.63
C VAL A 326 -22.91 -11.04 -0.84
N GLY A 327 -23.54 -9.86 -0.74
CA GLY A 327 -24.99 -9.70 -0.86
C GLY A 327 -25.72 -9.77 0.50
N ASN A 328 -27.02 -9.44 0.48
CA ASN A 328 -27.91 -9.50 1.66
C ASN A 328 -27.39 -8.74 2.88
N GLY A 329 -26.68 -7.62 2.65
CA GLY A 329 -26.12 -6.81 3.74
C GLY A 329 -24.94 -7.46 4.47
N ASN A 330 -24.24 -8.43 3.84
CA ASN A 330 -23.13 -9.17 4.44
C ASN A 330 -21.82 -8.93 3.72
N VAL A 331 -20.72 -9.00 4.49
CA VAL A 331 -19.34 -8.89 4.03
C VAL A 331 -18.55 -10.11 4.46
N LEU A 332 -17.83 -10.72 3.53
CA LEU A 332 -16.82 -11.74 3.82
C LEU A 332 -15.47 -11.04 4.02
N HIS A 333 -14.84 -11.28 5.15
CA HIS A 333 -13.57 -10.64 5.50
C HIS A 333 -12.76 -11.51 6.47
N ALA A 334 -11.49 -11.17 6.66
CA ALA A 334 -10.65 -11.62 7.76
C ALA A 334 -10.53 -10.45 8.74
N PRO A 335 -11.18 -10.50 9.93
CA PRO A 335 -11.36 -9.30 10.78
C PRO A 335 -10.06 -8.75 11.36
N HIS A 336 -9.35 -9.53 12.17
CA HIS A 336 -8.11 -9.14 12.86
C HIS A 336 -7.44 -10.36 13.51
N THR A 337 -6.25 -10.16 14.08
CA THR A 337 -5.50 -11.19 14.82
C THR A 337 -6.35 -11.86 15.89
N GLY A 338 -6.33 -13.18 15.91
CA GLY A 338 -7.12 -14.01 16.84
C GLY A 338 -8.51 -14.40 16.31
N THR A 339 -8.84 -14.00 15.08
CA THR A 339 -10.10 -14.36 14.42
C THR A 339 -9.86 -15.23 13.17
N VAL A 340 -10.93 -15.56 12.48
CA VAL A 340 -10.89 -16.34 11.24
C VAL A 340 -11.60 -15.60 10.11
N VAL A 341 -11.37 -16.00 8.87
CA VAL A 341 -12.17 -15.57 7.72
C VAL A 341 -13.63 -15.90 7.98
N GLN A 342 -14.48 -14.90 7.95
CA GLN A 342 -15.90 -15.03 8.32
C GLN A 342 -16.80 -14.12 7.48
N ILE A 343 -18.11 -14.33 7.62
CA ILE A 343 -19.14 -13.45 7.07
C ILE A 343 -19.75 -12.68 8.23
N SER A 344 -19.77 -11.35 8.12
CA SER A 344 -20.36 -10.45 9.11
C SER A 344 -21.41 -9.54 8.49
N PRO A 345 -22.51 -9.24 9.20
CA PRO A 345 -23.44 -8.20 8.77
C PRO A 345 -22.75 -6.84 8.69
N LEU A 346 -23.03 -6.06 7.65
CA LEU A 346 -22.51 -4.68 7.51
C LEU A 346 -22.82 -3.82 8.74
N SER A 347 -23.98 -4.04 9.39
CA SER A 347 -24.38 -3.31 10.59
C SER A 347 -23.44 -3.50 11.79
N TRP A 348 -22.62 -4.54 11.77
CA TRP A 348 -21.64 -4.84 12.85
C TRP A 348 -20.27 -4.25 12.56
N MET A 349 -20.00 -3.83 11.32
CA MET A 349 -18.68 -3.40 10.86
C MET A 349 -18.36 -1.93 11.13
N GLY A 350 -19.32 -1.17 11.69
CA GLY A 350 -19.18 0.28 11.85
C GLY A 350 -19.46 1.06 10.56
N SER A 351 -18.99 2.32 10.50
CA SER A 351 -19.24 3.18 9.34
C SER A 351 -18.43 2.76 8.11
N ILE A 352 -19.11 2.67 6.97
CA ILE A 352 -18.45 2.45 5.67
C ILE A 352 -17.70 3.72 5.28
N THR A 353 -16.41 3.59 4.99
CA THR A 353 -15.56 4.67 4.47
C THR A 353 -15.81 4.88 2.98
N ALA A 354 -15.80 3.81 2.22
CA ALA A 354 -16.04 3.80 0.78
C ALA A 354 -16.53 2.43 0.31
N VAL A 355 -17.14 2.41 -0.85
CA VAL A 355 -17.39 1.17 -1.60
C VAL A 355 -16.68 1.29 -2.93
N GLY A 356 -15.90 0.26 -3.29
CA GLY A 356 -15.12 0.23 -4.50
C GLY A 356 -15.49 -0.94 -5.40
N ARG A 357 -15.73 -0.65 -6.68
CA ARG A 357 -15.84 -1.67 -7.71
C ARG A 357 -14.50 -1.82 -8.42
N PRO A 358 -13.97 -3.05 -8.60
CA PRO A 358 -12.71 -3.24 -9.31
C PRO A 358 -12.75 -2.65 -10.71
N ARG A 359 -11.68 -2.01 -11.17
CA ARG A 359 -11.60 -1.44 -12.51
C ARG A 359 -11.63 -2.55 -13.56
N GLY A 360 -12.42 -2.37 -14.61
CA GLY A 360 -12.52 -3.33 -15.72
C GLY A 360 -13.43 -4.54 -15.47
N THR A 361 -14.35 -4.44 -14.50
CA THR A 361 -15.35 -5.49 -14.22
C THR A 361 -16.75 -5.04 -14.56
#